data_59e2e3a959104126817867b7f4cee1cc
#
_entry.id   59e2e3a959104126817867b7f4cee1cc
#
_cell.length_a   1.000
_cell.length_b   1.000
_cell.length_c   1.000
_cell.angle_alpha   90.00
_cell.angle_beta   90.00
_cell.angle_gamma   90.00
#
_symmetry.space_group_name_H-M   'P 1'
#
loop_
_entity.id
_entity.type
_entity.pdbx_description
1 polymer ?
#
loop_
_entity_poly.entity_id
_entity_poly.type
_entity_poly.pdbx_seq_one_letter_code
_entity_poly.pdbx_strand_id
1 'polypeptide(L)'
;WPTPVGRAATRPCRHVRVSIDLADLGKGFDNELGVTYVELGPDGGTARLTIDDRLLQPWGIVHGGVYCSIIESLASVSAQLWLAENGGGNVVGVNNNTDFLRAISSGTVTAVSSPIHRGRRQQLWQITITDERDRVVARGQVRLQNLPAE
;
A
#
# COMPACT_ATOMS: atom_id res chain seq x y z
N TRP A 1 2.13 -53.83 -2.93
CA TRP A 1 2.38 -52.67 -3.82
C TRP A 1 1.18 -51.73 -3.74
N PRO A 2 1.31 -50.49 -3.21
CA PRO A 2 0.22 -49.57 -3.16
C PRO A 2 0.01 -48.88 -4.53
N THR A 3 -1.22 -48.79 -4.97
CA THR A 3 -1.66 -48.08 -6.15
C THR A 3 -1.31 -46.58 -6.08
N PRO A 4 -0.90 -45.93 -7.18
CA PRO A 4 -0.57 -44.51 -7.16
C PRO A 4 -1.81 -43.66 -6.96
N VAL A 5 -1.79 -42.79 -5.94
CA VAL A 5 -2.79 -41.77 -5.67
C VAL A 5 -2.76 -40.75 -6.81
N GLY A 6 -3.89 -40.61 -7.50
CA GLY A 6 -4.03 -39.68 -8.61
C GLY A 6 -3.66 -38.28 -8.20
N ARG A 7 -2.79 -37.62 -9.00
CA ARG A 7 -2.48 -36.19 -8.88
C ARG A 7 -3.78 -35.39 -9.04
N ALA A 8 -4.18 -34.70 -8.00
CA ALA A 8 -5.20 -33.67 -8.10
C ALA A 8 -4.74 -32.59 -9.10
N ALA A 9 -5.54 -32.37 -10.15
CA ALA A 9 -5.30 -31.28 -11.09
C ALA A 9 -5.34 -29.95 -10.33
N THR A 10 -4.21 -29.28 -10.19
CA THR A 10 -4.13 -27.91 -9.69
C THR A 10 -4.85 -27.01 -10.68
N ARG A 11 -5.97 -26.43 -10.26
CA ARG A 11 -6.62 -25.38 -11.04
C ARG A 11 -5.61 -24.25 -11.26
N PRO A 12 -5.43 -23.76 -12.49
CA PRO A 12 -4.58 -22.61 -12.72
C PRO A 12 -5.13 -21.42 -11.91
N CYS A 13 -4.25 -20.80 -11.12
CA CYS A 13 -4.56 -19.53 -10.46
C CYS A 13 -5.00 -18.56 -11.57
N ARG A 14 -6.22 -18.05 -11.50
CA ARG A 14 -6.65 -16.96 -12.38
C ARG A 14 -5.82 -15.74 -12.01
N HIS A 15 -4.86 -15.40 -12.84
CA HIS A 15 -4.14 -14.14 -12.72
C HIS A 15 -5.12 -13.01 -13.02
N VAL A 16 -5.44 -12.26 -11.99
CA VAL A 16 -6.25 -11.05 -12.14
C VAL A 16 -5.32 -10.00 -12.74
N ARG A 17 -5.58 -9.56 -13.97
CA ARG A 17 -4.96 -8.36 -14.51
C ARG A 17 -5.45 -7.18 -13.68
N VAL A 18 -4.61 -6.65 -12.82
CA VAL A 18 -4.87 -5.38 -12.15
C VAL A 18 -4.22 -4.28 -13.00
N SER A 19 -4.96 -3.77 -14.01
CA SER A 19 -4.64 -2.44 -14.53
C SER A 19 -5.19 -1.44 -13.51
N ILE A 20 -4.34 -0.66 -12.87
CA ILE A 20 -4.79 0.46 -12.06
C ILE A 20 -5.23 1.54 -13.04
N ASP A 21 -6.54 1.69 -13.22
CA ASP A 21 -7.09 2.96 -13.68
C ASP A 21 -7.04 3.91 -12.48
N LEU A 22 -6.43 5.08 -12.64
CA LEU A 22 -6.40 6.11 -11.60
C LEU A 22 -7.81 6.48 -11.12
N ALA A 23 -8.83 6.33 -11.99
CA ALA A 23 -10.24 6.47 -11.64
C ALA A 23 -10.73 5.38 -10.65
N ASP A 24 -10.04 4.24 -10.54
CA ASP A 24 -10.39 3.16 -9.60
C ASP A 24 -9.77 3.34 -8.21
N LEU A 25 -8.80 4.25 -8.04
CA LEU A 25 -8.15 4.52 -6.75
C LEU A 25 -9.10 5.09 -5.69
N GLY A 26 -10.23 5.67 -6.10
CA GLY A 26 -11.29 6.15 -5.20
C GLY A 26 -12.31 5.08 -4.81
N LYS A 27 -11.99 3.79 -4.92
CA LYS A 27 -12.91 2.67 -4.62
C LYS A 27 -12.36 1.78 -3.51
N GLY A 28 -13.26 0.97 -2.92
CA GLY A 28 -12.88 -0.05 -1.94
C GLY A 28 -12.41 0.52 -0.62
N PHE A 29 -11.43 -0.14 -0.01
CA PHE A 29 -11.02 0.13 1.35
C PHE A 29 -10.44 1.54 1.56
N ASP A 30 -9.67 2.06 0.62
CA ASP A 30 -9.10 3.41 0.69
C ASP A 30 -10.20 4.48 0.70
N ASN A 31 -11.29 4.26 -0.07
CA ASN A 31 -12.46 5.13 -0.05
C ASN A 31 -13.18 5.09 1.30
N GLU A 32 -13.34 3.91 1.89
CA GLU A 32 -13.95 3.74 3.22
C GLU A 32 -13.12 4.42 4.33
N LEU A 33 -11.81 4.43 4.20
CA LEU A 33 -10.92 5.19 5.08
C LEU A 33 -11.00 6.70 4.84
N GLY A 34 -11.34 7.14 3.62
CA GLY A 34 -11.32 8.53 3.20
C GLY A 34 -9.97 9.01 2.69
N VAL A 35 -9.12 8.09 2.21
CA VAL A 35 -7.81 8.43 1.63
C VAL A 35 -8.00 9.17 0.32
N THR A 36 -7.30 10.28 0.16
CA THR A 36 -7.26 11.08 -1.08
C THR A 36 -5.85 11.09 -1.63
N TYR A 37 -5.67 10.59 -2.84
CA TYR A 37 -4.40 10.68 -3.57
C TYR A 37 -4.26 12.09 -4.17
N VAL A 38 -3.13 12.75 -3.90
CA VAL A 38 -2.86 14.13 -4.31
C VAL A 38 -1.97 14.17 -5.53
N GLU A 39 -0.91 13.38 -5.50
CA GLU A 39 0.07 13.26 -6.57
C GLU A 39 0.56 11.82 -6.62
N LEU A 40 0.70 11.27 -7.82
CA LEU A 40 1.14 9.90 -8.04
C LEU A 40 2.08 9.83 -9.24
N GLY A 41 3.16 9.07 -9.08
CA GLY A 41 4.13 8.83 -10.14
C GLY A 41 5.01 7.61 -9.86
N PRO A 42 5.84 7.24 -10.84
CA PRO A 42 6.74 6.08 -10.71
C PRO A 42 7.85 6.27 -9.67
N ASP A 43 8.14 7.51 -9.28
CA ASP A 43 9.18 7.85 -8.30
C ASP A 43 8.62 8.12 -6.90
N GLY A 44 7.31 8.06 -6.74
CA GLY A 44 6.63 8.25 -5.47
C GLY A 44 5.26 8.91 -5.62
N GLY A 45 4.63 9.17 -4.50
CA GLY A 45 3.31 9.79 -4.46
C GLY A 45 3.01 10.42 -3.11
N THR A 46 1.91 11.15 -3.08
CA THR A 46 1.39 11.82 -1.91
C THR A 46 -0.09 11.48 -1.74
N ALA A 47 -0.48 11.12 -0.53
CA ALA A 47 -1.87 10.92 -0.14
C ALA A 47 -2.19 11.71 1.14
N ARG A 48 -3.45 12.03 1.34
CA ARG A 48 -3.97 12.71 2.54
C ARG A 48 -5.14 11.96 3.13
N LEU A 49 -5.27 12.08 4.44
CA LEU A 49 -6.40 11.56 5.20
C LEU A 49 -6.77 12.54 6.31
N THR A 50 -8.03 12.96 6.35
CA THR A 50 -8.57 13.71 7.49
C THR A 50 -9.03 12.72 8.55
N ILE A 51 -8.56 12.91 9.78
CA ILE A 51 -8.86 12.05 10.92
C ILE A 51 -10.23 12.41 11.46
N ASP A 52 -11.10 11.42 11.55
CA ASP A 52 -12.41 11.49 12.20
C ASP A 52 -12.57 10.35 13.24
N ASP A 53 -13.68 10.38 13.96
CA ASP A 53 -13.93 9.45 15.09
C ASP A 53 -13.93 7.97 14.69
N ARG A 54 -14.24 7.63 13.43
CA ARG A 54 -14.24 6.24 12.91
C ARG A 54 -12.83 5.64 12.86
N LEU A 55 -11.82 6.50 12.80
CA LEU A 55 -10.41 6.11 12.65
C LEU A 55 -9.69 6.01 13.99
N LEU A 56 -10.39 6.34 15.09
CA LEU A 56 -9.81 6.33 16.42
C LEU A 56 -9.93 4.94 17.06
N GLN A 57 -8.94 4.60 17.86
CA GLN A 57 -9.02 3.44 18.74
C GLN A 57 -9.72 3.85 20.08
N PRO A 58 -10.11 2.90 20.97
CA PRO A 58 -10.95 3.19 22.13
C PRO A 58 -10.42 4.25 23.12
N TRP A 59 -9.13 4.55 23.08
CA TRP A 59 -8.51 5.60 23.93
C TRP A 59 -8.41 6.97 23.23
N GLY A 60 -9.08 7.16 22.09
CA GLY A 60 -9.25 8.46 21.45
C GLY A 60 -8.04 8.95 20.61
N ILE A 61 -7.12 8.08 20.24
CA ILE A 61 -6.06 8.36 19.29
C ILE A 61 -6.22 7.52 18.03
N VAL A 62 -5.61 7.93 16.92
CA VAL A 62 -5.69 7.20 15.64
C VAL A 62 -5.25 5.75 15.83
N HIS A 63 -6.06 4.83 15.34
CA HIS A 63 -5.74 3.40 15.35
C HIS A 63 -4.54 3.12 14.44
N GLY A 64 -3.54 2.38 14.94
CA GLY A 64 -2.33 2.06 14.17
C GLY A 64 -2.60 1.39 12.83
N GLY A 65 -3.66 0.58 12.73
CA GLY A 65 -4.11 -0.04 11.48
C GLY A 65 -4.43 0.96 10.37
N VAL A 66 -4.88 2.17 10.71
CA VAL A 66 -5.11 3.25 9.74
C VAL A 66 -3.79 3.64 9.05
N TYR A 67 -2.73 3.82 9.83
CA TYR A 67 -1.41 4.13 9.27
C TYR A 67 -0.85 2.98 8.43
N CYS A 68 -0.98 1.73 8.91
CA CYS A 68 -0.58 0.56 8.13
C CYS A 68 -1.30 0.52 6.77
N SER A 69 -2.58 0.83 6.73
CA SER A 69 -3.39 0.82 5.51
C SER A 69 -2.95 1.89 4.51
N ILE A 70 -2.77 3.14 4.95
CA ILE A 70 -2.29 4.22 4.07
C ILE A 70 -0.89 3.89 3.52
N ILE A 71 -0.02 3.36 4.37
CA ILE A 71 1.35 2.98 4.01
C ILE A 71 1.34 1.87 2.96
N GLU A 72 0.51 0.84 3.15
CA GLU A 72 0.36 -0.26 2.18
C GLU A 72 -0.17 0.24 0.84
N SER A 73 -1.26 1.01 0.87
CA SER A 73 -1.93 1.49 -0.33
C SER A 73 -1.03 2.41 -1.16
N LEU A 74 -0.40 3.40 -0.54
CA LEU A 74 0.45 4.36 -1.24
C LEU A 74 1.72 3.70 -1.80
N ALA A 75 2.32 2.74 -1.06
CA ALA A 75 3.45 1.96 -1.54
C ALA A 75 3.07 1.10 -2.76
N SER A 76 1.92 0.42 -2.68
CA SER A 76 1.42 -0.46 -3.74
C SER A 76 1.14 0.31 -5.03
N VAL A 77 0.46 1.47 -4.92
CA VAL A 77 0.19 2.32 -6.08
C VAL A 77 1.48 2.85 -6.71
N SER A 78 2.41 3.37 -5.90
CA SER A 78 3.70 3.87 -6.39
C SER A 78 4.52 2.76 -7.08
N ALA A 79 4.56 1.58 -6.47
CA ALA A 79 5.27 0.42 -7.02
C ALA A 79 4.65 -0.07 -8.33
N GLN A 80 3.32 -0.07 -8.43
CA GLN A 80 2.60 -0.46 -9.65
C GLN A 80 2.86 0.51 -10.79
N LEU A 81 2.85 1.82 -10.53
CA LEU A 81 3.16 2.84 -11.53
C LEU A 81 4.58 2.70 -12.06
N TRP A 82 5.56 2.47 -11.16
CA TRP A 82 6.93 2.20 -11.59
C TRP A 82 7.04 0.92 -12.43
N LEU A 83 6.39 -0.16 -12.01
CA LEU A 83 6.45 -1.44 -12.74
C LEU A 83 5.81 -1.34 -14.13
N ALA A 84 4.74 -0.56 -14.27
CA ALA A 84 4.09 -0.33 -15.56
C ALA A 84 5.05 0.28 -16.60
N GLU A 85 5.98 1.14 -16.18
CA GLU A 85 7.00 1.74 -17.05
C GLU A 85 8.26 0.87 -17.19
N ASN A 86 8.45 -0.15 -16.33
CA ASN A 86 9.69 -0.93 -16.23
C ASN A 86 9.47 -2.44 -16.42
N GLY A 87 8.69 -2.82 -17.42
CA GLY A 87 8.52 -4.20 -17.83
C GLY A 87 7.08 -4.72 -17.69
N GLY A 88 6.20 -3.97 -17.05
CA GLY A 88 4.81 -4.34 -16.85
C GLY A 88 4.60 -5.47 -15.83
N GLY A 89 3.35 -5.89 -15.68
CA GLY A 89 2.95 -6.88 -14.69
C GLY A 89 2.22 -6.26 -13.51
N ASN A 90 2.18 -6.97 -12.39
CA ASN A 90 1.48 -6.55 -11.19
C ASN A 90 2.39 -6.63 -9.97
N VAL A 91 2.11 -5.82 -8.96
CA VAL A 91 2.77 -5.92 -7.65
C VAL A 91 1.82 -6.54 -6.63
N VAL A 92 2.39 -7.27 -5.66
CA VAL A 92 1.66 -7.73 -4.47
C VAL A 92 2.49 -7.44 -3.23
N GLY A 93 1.85 -6.89 -2.19
CA GLY A 93 2.49 -6.68 -0.90
C GLY A 93 2.86 -8.00 -0.25
N VAL A 94 4.06 -8.08 0.31
CA VAL A 94 4.53 -9.29 1.03
C VAL A 94 4.99 -8.98 2.45
N ASN A 95 5.23 -7.73 2.77
CA ASN A 95 5.55 -7.29 4.13
C ASN A 95 5.28 -5.81 4.30
N ASN A 96 4.64 -5.44 5.39
CA ASN A 96 4.46 -4.06 5.84
C ASN A 96 5.01 -3.97 7.27
N ASN A 97 6.02 -3.13 7.45
CA ASN A 97 6.63 -2.86 8.75
C ASN A 97 6.48 -1.37 9.05
N THR A 98 5.61 -1.04 10.00
CA THR A 98 5.21 0.33 10.33
C THR A 98 5.49 0.64 11.79
N ASP A 99 6.16 1.77 12.03
CA ASP A 99 6.40 2.36 13.35
C ASP A 99 5.41 3.50 13.60
N PHE A 100 4.77 3.49 14.77
CA PHE A 100 3.88 4.54 15.25
C PHE A 100 4.65 5.44 16.20
N LEU A 101 4.94 6.66 15.77
CA LEU A 101 5.91 7.53 16.44
C LEU A 101 5.25 8.64 17.27
N ARG A 102 4.01 9.00 16.94
CA ARG A 102 3.28 10.08 17.60
C ARG A 102 1.78 9.82 17.61
N ALA A 103 1.18 9.93 18.79
CA ALA A 103 -0.26 9.91 18.93
C ALA A 103 -0.87 11.23 18.47
N ILE A 104 -1.92 11.14 17.65
CA ILE A 104 -2.81 12.25 17.27
C ILE A 104 -4.27 11.77 17.35
N SER A 105 -5.20 12.71 17.51
CA SER A 105 -6.64 12.41 17.62
C SER A 105 -7.50 13.15 16.59
N SER A 106 -6.92 14.06 15.83
CA SER A 106 -7.62 14.89 14.84
C SER A 106 -6.66 15.55 13.87
N GLY A 107 -7.17 16.28 12.90
CA GLY A 107 -6.41 16.98 11.88
C GLY A 107 -6.24 16.16 10.61
N THR A 108 -5.44 16.65 9.69
CA THR A 108 -5.14 15.97 8.43
C THR A 108 -3.70 15.45 8.44
N VAL A 109 -3.53 14.19 8.06
CA VAL A 109 -2.20 13.62 7.85
C VAL A 109 -1.86 13.58 6.37
N THR A 110 -0.57 13.75 6.07
CA THR A 110 -0.02 13.65 4.72
C THR A 110 0.98 12.50 4.69
N ALA A 111 0.76 11.54 3.80
CA ALA A 111 1.65 10.42 3.53
C ALA A 111 2.43 10.68 2.24
N VAL A 112 3.74 10.46 2.29
CA VAL A 112 4.63 10.59 1.12
C VAL A 112 5.40 9.29 0.94
N SER A 113 5.38 8.73 -0.28
CA SER A 113 6.16 7.55 -0.62
C SER A 113 7.46 7.90 -1.33
N SER A 114 8.48 7.11 -1.07
CA SER A 114 9.77 7.17 -1.76
C SER A 114 10.35 5.77 -1.95
N PRO A 115 11.00 5.46 -3.08
CA PRO A 115 11.60 4.16 -3.29
C PRO A 115 12.90 4.03 -2.49
N ILE A 116 13.08 2.87 -1.81
CA ILE A 116 14.36 2.46 -1.26
C ILE A 116 15.08 1.55 -2.26
N HIS A 117 14.32 0.62 -2.86
CA HIS A 117 14.84 -0.32 -3.85
C HIS A 117 13.76 -0.64 -4.88
N ARG A 118 14.14 -0.65 -6.15
CA ARG A 118 13.28 -1.03 -7.27
C ARG A 118 14.04 -2.03 -8.14
N GLY A 119 13.84 -3.30 -7.86
CA GLY A 119 14.50 -4.40 -8.55
C GLY A 119 13.55 -5.18 -9.46
N ARG A 120 14.12 -6.08 -10.27
CA ARG A 120 13.36 -6.92 -11.21
C ARG A 120 12.32 -7.82 -10.53
N ARG A 121 12.61 -8.33 -9.33
CA ARG A 121 11.76 -9.28 -8.60
C ARG A 121 10.98 -8.65 -7.47
N GLN A 122 11.56 -7.67 -6.79
CA GLN A 122 11.01 -7.05 -5.60
C GLN A 122 11.29 -5.55 -5.60
N GLN A 123 10.40 -4.85 -4.91
CA GLN A 123 10.54 -3.44 -4.58
C GLN A 123 10.45 -3.26 -3.07
N LEU A 124 11.13 -2.23 -2.56
CA LEU A 124 11.02 -1.76 -1.18
C LEU A 124 10.76 -0.27 -1.21
N TRP A 125 9.67 0.14 -0.60
CA TRP A 125 9.23 1.52 -0.55
C TRP A 125 9.15 1.99 0.90
N GLN A 126 9.53 3.23 1.15
CA GLN A 126 9.33 3.90 2.42
C GLN A 126 8.20 4.92 2.30
N ILE A 127 7.32 4.93 3.29
CA ILE A 127 6.26 5.92 3.44
C ILE A 127 6.46 6.63 4.76
N THR A 128 6.44 7.96 4.71
CA THR A 128 6.46 8.81 5.90
C THR A 128 5.14 9.55 6.00
N ILE A 129 4.50 9.49 7.15
CA ILE A 129 3.25 10.18 7.45
C ILE A 129 3.54 11.32 8.42
N THR A 130 3.13 12.53 8.06
CA THR A 130 3.27 13.74 8.89
C THR A 130 1.91 14.33 9.23
N ASP A 131 1.85 15.06 10.34
CA ASP A 131 0.69 15.88 10.70
C ASP A 131 0.79 17.29 10.08
N GLU A 132 -0.18 18.15 10.35
CA GLU A 132 -0.27 19.54 9.84
C GLU A 132 0.87 20.46 10.30
N ARG A 133 1.70 19.99 11.23
CA ARG A 133 2.90 20.71 11.72
C ARG A 133 4.19 20.09 11.22
N ASP A 134 4.11 19.27 10.16
CA ASP A 134 5.22 18.52 9.56
C ASP A 134 5.94 17.58 10.54
N ARG A 135 5.28 17.19 11.64
CA ARG A 135 5.85 16.23 12.60
C ARG A 135 5.53 14.82 12.14
N VAL A 136 6.54 13.96 12.11
CA VAL A 136 6.34 12.54 11.75
C VAL A 136 5.45 11.85 12.80
N VAL A 137 4.32 11.29 12.35
CA VAL A 137 3.38 10.55 13.20
C VAL A 137 3.53 9.04 13.02
N ALA A 138 3.87 8.59 11.81
CA ALA A 138 4.18 7.20 11.52
C ALA A 138 5.16 7.11 10.34
N ARG A 139 5.89 6.01 10.28
CA ARG A 139 6.78 5.67 9.16
C ARG A 139 6.76 4.17 8.94
N GLY A 140 6.71 3.75 7.69
CA GLY A 140 6.74 2.34 7.38
C GLY A 140 7.50 2.02 6.11
N GLN A 141 7.84 0.75 5.97
CA GLN A 141 8.42 0.18 4.76
C GLN A 141 7.54 -0.97 4.29
N VAL A 142 7.26 -0.96 3.00
CA VAL A 142 6.50 -2.03 2.35
C VAL A 142 7.40 -2.72 1.34
N ARG A 143 7.50 -4.04 1.45
CA ARG A 143 8.11 -4.88 0.44
C ARG A 143 7.03 -5.46 -0.45
N LEU A 144 7.25 -5.34 -1.75
CA LEU A 144 6.35 -5.85 -2.77
C LEU A 144 7.08 -6.81 -3.70
N GLN A 145 6.37 -7.84 -4.14
CA GLN A 145 6.82 -8.79 -5.16
C GLN A 145 6.27 -8.37 -6.51
N ASN A 146 7.15 -8.27 -7.52
CA ASN A 146 6.75 -8.08 -8.90
C ASN A 146 6.32 -9.42 -9.50
N LEU A 147 5.11 -9.47 -10.04
CA LEU A 147 4.59 -10.58 -10.82
C LEU A 147 4.72 -10.24 -12.31
N PRO A 148 5.13 -11.20 -13.15
CA PRO A 148 5.30 -10.95 -14.58
C PRO A 148 3.98 -10.56 -15.24
N ALA A 149 4.05 -9.79 -16.33
CA ALA A 149 2.94 -9.66 -17.25
C ALA A 149 2.65 -11.02 -17.90
N GLU A 150 1.38 -11.36 -18.05
CA GLU A 150 0.95 -12.54 -18.80
C GLU A 150 1.07 -12.34 -20.32
#